data_7f4d7f7de002638b1a16178247803c87
#
_entry.id   7f4d7f7de002638b1a16178247803c87
#
_cell.length_a   1.000
_cell.length_b   1.000
_cell.length_c   1.000
_cell.angle_alpha   90.00
_cell.angle_beta   90.00
_cell.angle_gamma   90.00
#
_symmetry.space_group_name_H-M   'P 1'
#
loop_
_entity.id
_entity.type
_entity.pdbx_description
1 polymer ?
#
loop_
_entity_poly.entity_id
_entity_poly.type
_entity_poly.pdbx_seq_one_letter_code
_entity_poly.pdbx_strand_id
1 'polypeptide(L)'
;GAACARGVERVHLISRHVDGALLRELFTRDGLGTLISRDSFEHMRMATVADIPGILALIRPLEEKGILVKRSRERLEMEADHFVVMERDGKIIGCAAVYPYPDQGMAEVACLAVDSRYRRQGRGERLMAFCESWARERQLSQIFVLSTQTTHWFLERKFRQGSLEELPVPRQQLYNFQRRSQVFFQIL
;
A
#
# COMPACT_ATOMS: atom_id res chain seq x y z
N GLY A 1 3.55 -13.03 -24.52
CA GLY A 1 2.89 -14.18 -24.17
C GLY A 1 3.42 -15.56 -24.49
N ALA A 2 3.51 -15.98 -25.78
CA ALA A 2 3.78 -17.39 -26.12
C ALA A 2 5.13 -17.92 -25.61
N ALA A 3 6.17 -17.09 -25.55
CA ALA A 3 7.48 -17.50 -25.03
C ALA A 3 7.43 -17.81 -23.53
N CYS A 4 6.76 -16.95 -22.75
CA CYS A 4 6.60 -17.19 -21.31
C CYS A 4 5.74 -18.42 -21.02
N ALA A 5 4.73 -18.70 -21.84
CA ALA A 5 3.93 -19.92 -21.74
C ALA A 5 4.76 -21.21 -21.99
N ARG A 6 5.89 -21.10 -22.72
CA ARG A 6 6.81 -22.20 -23.01
C ARG A 6 8.00 -22.30 -22.04
N GLY A 7 7.98 -21.58 -20.92
CA GLY A 7 8.98 -21.67 -19.86
C GLY A 7 10.03 -20.56 -19.87
N VAL A 8 9.94 -19.56 -20.75
CA VAL A 8 10.80 -18.38 -20.67
C VAL A 8 10.30 -17.50 -19.53
N GLU A 9 11.13 -17.23 -18.55
CA GLU A 9 10.75 -16.46 -17.35
C GLU A 9 10.46 -14.99 -17.70
N ARG A 10 11.26 -14.39 -18.56
CA ARG A 10 11.20 -12.95 -18.89
C ARG A 10 11.48 -12.71 -20.37
N VAL A 11 10.71 -11.83 -21.00
CA VAL A 11 10.93 -11.35 -22.36
C VAL A 11 10.92 -9.83 -22.34
N HIS A 12 12.00 -9.23 -22.79
CA HIS A 12 12.14 -7.77 -22.91
C HIS A 12 11.95 -7.37 -24.36
N LEU A 13 10.99 -6.49 -24.62
CA LEU A 13 10.78 -5.87 -25.93
C LEU A 13 11.38 -4.47 -25.89
N ILE A 14 12.49 -4.26 -26.56
CA ILE A 14 13.21 -2.97 -26.60
C ILE A 14 13.19 -2.39 -28.00
N SER A 15 13.18 -1.04 -28.07
CA SER A 15 13.26 -0.35 -29.35
C SER A 15 14.70 -0.34 -29.88
N ARG A 16 14.90 -0.77 -31.12
CA ARG A 16 16.20 -0.68 -31.82
C ARG A 16 16.62 0.75 -32.14
N HIS A 17 15.68 1.71 -32.07
CA HIS A 17 15.94 3.13 -32.46
C HIS A 17 16.39 4.00 -31.29
N VAL A 18 16.46 3.43 -30.07
CA VAL A 18 16.93 4.16 -28.89
C VAL A 18 18.35 3.71 -28.58
N ASP A 19 19.30 4.65 -28.68
CA ASP A 19 20.70 4.38 -28.35
C ASP A 19 20.82 4.02 -26.85
N GLY A 20 21.64 3.00 -26.56
CA GLY A 20 21.82 2.48 -25.19
C GLY A 20 20.58 1.79 -24.59
N ALA A 21 19.52 1.52 -25.38
CA ALA A 21 18.30 0.92 -24.88
C ALA A 21 18.52 -0.40 -24.14
N LEU A 22 19.39 -1.27 -24.68
CA LEU A 22 19.73 -2.55 -24.05
C LEU A 22 20.40 -2.37 -22.69
N LEU A 23 21.35 -1.46 -22.61
CA LEU A 23 22.06 -1.17 -21.35
C LEU A 23 21.08 -0.61 -20.30
N ARG A 24 20.23 0.33 -20.69
CA ARG A 24 19.23 0.88 -19.78
C ARG A 24 18.20 -0.16 -19.35
N GLU A 25 17.79 -1.05 -20.24
CA GLU A 25 16.87 -2.14 -19.89
C GLU A 25 17.49 -3.11 -18.89
N LEU A 26 18.75 -3.47 -19.05
CA LEU A 26 19.43 -4.46 -18.20
C LEU A 26 19.97 -3.90 -16.89
N PHE A 27 20.39 -2.63 -16.88
CA PHE A 27 21.10 -2.02 -15.76
C PHE A 27 20.29 -0.96 -15.00
N THR A 28 19.06 -0.68 -15.42
CA THR A 28 18.17 0.19 -14.65
C THR A 28 16.92 -0.58 -14.22
N ARG A 29 16.40 -0.24 -13.06
CA ARG A 29 15.22 -0.92 -12.47
C ARG A 29 13.95 -0.76 -13.33
N ASP A 30 13.75 0.42 -13.90
CA ASP A 30 12.52 0.75 -14.63
C ASP A 30 12.63 0.42 -16.13
N GLY A 31 13.83 0.10 -16.61
CA GLY A 31 14.09 -0.22 -18.01
C GLY A 31 13.66 0.89 -19.00
N LEU A 32 13.59 0.55 -20.27
CA LEU A 32 13.03 1.40 -21.35
C LEU A 32 12.02 0.65 -22.21
N GLY A 33 11.98 -0.67 -22.07
CA GLY A 33 11.21 -1.54 -22.90
C GLY A 33 9.87 -1.94 -22.31
N THR A 34 9.25 -2.91 -22.96
CA THR A 34 8.10 -3.64 -22.41
C THR A 34 8.57 -4.99 -21.91
N LEU A 35 8.37 -5.23 -20.64
CA LEU A 35 8.68 -6.51 -20.02
C LEU A 35 7.43 -7.38 -20.00
N ILE A 36 7.58 -8.60 -20.51
CA ILE A 36 6.58 -9.67 -20.43
C ILE A 36 7.18 -10.75 -19.55
N SER A 37 6.54 -11.06 -18.43
CA SER A 37 6.97 -12.12 -17.53
C SER A 37 5.86 -13.12 -17.27
N ARG A 38 6.25 -14.30 -16.83
CA ARG A 38 5.34 -15.33 -16.38
C ARG A 38 4.76 -14.97 -15.01
N ASP A 39 5.61 -14.48 -14.13
CA ASP A 39 5.25 -14.14 -12.74
C ASP A 39 5.09 -12.63 -12.54
N SER A 40 4.26 -12.26 -11.59
CA SER A 40 4.13 -10.86 -11.20
C SER A 40 5.43 -10.39 -10.54
N PHE A 41 5.98 -9.28 -11.04
CA PHE A 41 7.16 -8.64 -10.40
C PHE A 41 6.86 -7.99 -9.07
N GLU A 42 5.58 -7.90 -8.74
CA GLU A 42 5.11 -7.25 -7.55
C GLU A 42 4.49 -8.28 -6.63
N HIS A 43 5.09 -8.44 -5.49
CA HIS A 43 4.61 -9.32 -4.43
C HIS A 43 4.02 -8.49 -3.30
N MET A 44 2.88 -8.92 -2.77
CA MET A 44 2.30 -8.37 -1.55
C MET A 44 2.41 -9.39 -0.44
N ARG A 45 2.88 -8.96 0.71
CA ARG A 45 3.04 -9.77 1.91
C ARG A 45 2.99 -8.90 3.16
N MET A 46 2.80 -9.52 4.30
CA MET A 46 3.03 -8.84 5.57
C MET A 46 4.50 -8.44 5.68
N ALA A 47 4.74 -7.30 6.29
CA ALA A 47 6.08 -6.78 6.49
C ALA A 47 6.80 -7.51 7.63
N THR A 48 8.11 -7.43 7.59
CA THR A 48 9.02 -7.84 8.65
C THR A 48 9.84 -6.64 9.10
N VAL A 49 10.58 -6.76 10.19
CA VAL A 49 11.47 -5.69 10.67
C VAL A 49 12.50 -5.29 9.60
N ALA A 50 12.92 -6.24 8.74
CA ALA A 50 13.85 -5.97 7.63
C ALA A 50 13.28 -4.98 6.59
N ASP A 51 11.96 -4.83 6.50
CA ASP A 51 11.30 -3.93 5.54
C ASP A 51 11.22 -2.48 6.04
N ILE A 52 11.45 -2.24 7.32
CA ILE A 52 11.28 -0.91 7.94
C ILE A 52 12.07 0.20 7.25
N PRO A 53 13.34 0.00 6.83
CA PRO A 53 14.05 1.02 6.06
C PRO A 53 13.35 1.40 4.76
N GLY A 54 12.79 0.40 4.05
CA GLY A 54 12.03 0.61 2.81
C GLY A 54 10.70 1.33 3.06
N ILE A 55 9.97 0.96 4.11
CA ILE A 55 8.73 1.63 4.52
C ILE A 55 9.02 3.09 4.89
N LEU A 56 10.04 3.35 5.70
CA LEU A 56 10.45 4.71 6.07
C LEU A 56 10.79 5.57 4.85
N ALA A 57 11.58 5.03 3.92
CA ALA A 57 11.92 5.75 2.69
C ALA A 57 10.69 6.13 1.86
N LEU A 58 9.65 5.28 1.89
CA LEU A 58 8.39 5.49 1.18
C LEU A 58 7.51 6.54 1.87
N ILE A 59 7.37 6.49 3.21
CA ILE A 59 6.42 7.33 3.93
C ILE A 59 6.97 8.71 4.33
N ARG A 60 8.28 8.87 4.56
CA ARG A 60 8.90 10.14 4.97
C ARG A 60 8.48 11.35 4.12
N PRO A 61 8.52 11.30 2.78
CA PRO A 61 8.08 12.43 1.97
C PRO A 61 6.61 12.80 2.16
N LEU A 62 5.77 11.83 2.57
CA LEU A 62 4.35 12.05 2.85
C LEU A 62 4.13 12.59 4.27
N GLU A 63 4.96 12.19 5.22
CA GLU A 63 4.98 12.73 6.59
C GLU A 63 5.44 14.19 6.60
N GLU A 64 6.48 14.52 5.84
CA GLU A 64 6.99 15.89 5.69
C GLU A 64 5.94 16.84 5.09
N LYS A 65 5.12 16.33 4.18
CA LYS A 65 3.98 17.06 3.60
C LYS A 65 2.72 17.07 4.50
N GLY A 66 2.77 16.48 5.69
CA GLY A 66 1.63 16.38 6.60
C GLY A 66 0.51 15.46 6.11
N ILE A 67 0.72 14.68 5.05
CA ILE A 67 -0.26 13.72 4.51
C ILE A 67 -0.40 12.52 5.44
N LEU A 68 0.73 11.99 5.92
CA LEU A 68 0.76 10.93 6.92
C LEU A 68 1.19 11.46 8.30
N VAL A 69 0.81 10.74 9.34
CA VAL A 69 1.28 10.99 10.72
C VAL A 69 2.71 10.49 10.81
N LYS A 70 3.59 11.30 11.39
CA LYS A 70 4.98 10.90 11.67
C LYS A 70 5.03 9.69 12.59
N ARG A 71 5.86 8.72 12.23
CA ARG A 71 6.14 7.52 13.02
C ARG A 71 7.63 7.41 13.27
N SER A 72 8.01 7.10 14.50
CA SER A 72 9.40 6.78 14.78
C SER A 72 9.76 5.41 14.22
N ARG A 73 11.04 5.17 14.04
CA ARG A 73 11.55 3.87 13.57
C ARG A 73 11.22 2.76 14.56
N GLU A 74 11.40 3.03 15.84
CA GLU A 74 11.13 2.10 16.93
C GLU A 74 9.67 1.66 16.93
N ARG A 75 8.76 2.61 16.72
CA ARG A 75 7.33 2.30 16.61
C ARG A 75 7.03 1.41 15.41
N LEU A 76 7.61 1.69 14.25
CA LEU A 76 7.43 0.87 13.06
C LEU A 76 8.00 -0.54 13.24
N GLU A 77 9.14 -0.68 13.93
CA GLU A 77 9.72 -1.98 14.25
C GLU A 77 8.80 -2.80 15.19
N MET A 78 8.16 -2.16 16.16
CA MET A 78 7.19 -2.81 17.06
C MET A 78 5.88 -3.17 16.37
N GLU A 79 5.47 -2.43 15.35
CA GLU A 79 4.22 -2.60 14.62
C GLU A 79 4.42 -3.26 13.24
N ALA A 80 5.59 -3.85 12.97
CA ALA A 80 5.94 -4.35 11.63
C ALA A 80 4.94 -5.39 11.10
N ASP A 81 4.40 -6.22 11.97
CA ASP A 81 3.40 -7.25 11.67
C ASP A 81 2.01 -6.71 11.33
N HIS A 82 1.76 -5.42 11.59
CA HIS A 82 0.55 -4.73 11.12
C HIS A 82 0.70 -4.15 9.70
N PHE A 83 1.91 -4.11 9.15
CA PHE A 83 2.13 -3.56 7.83
C PHE A 83 2.05 -4.64 6.75
N VAL A 84 1.39 -4.30 5.66
CA VAL A 84 1.52 -5.00 4.37
C VAL A 84 2.41 -4.17 3.47
N VAL A 85 3.29 -4.84 2.73
CA VAL A 85 4.18 -4.22 1.76
C VAL A 85 3.92 -4.77 0.37
N MET A 86 4.08 -3.90 -0.61
CA MET A 86 4.18 -4.25 -2.01
C MET A 86 5.63 -4.08 -2.44
N GLU A 87 6.25 -5.19 -2.77
CA GLU A 87 7.65 -5.25 -3.16
C GLU A 87 7.78 -5.48 -4.66
N ARG A 88 8.75 -4.81 -5.27
CA ARG A 88 9.17 -5.02 -6.65
C ARG A 88 10.70 -5.01 -6.71
N ASP A 89 11.31 -6.11 -7.15
CA ASP A 89 12.76 -6.25 -7.30
C ASP A 89 13.54 -5.80 -6.05
N GLY A 90 13.14 -6.29 -4.87
CA GLY A 90 13.76 -5.95 -3.60
C GLY A 90 13.49 -4.54 -3.08
N LYS A 91 12.63 -3.77 -3.75
CA LYS A 91 12.24 -2.43 -3.32
C LYS A 91 10.79 -2.40 -2.85
N ILE A 92 10.53 -1.80 -1.70
CA ILE A 92 9.18 -1.48 -1.25
C ILE A 92 8.66 -0.30 -2.06
N ILE A 93 7.61 -0.53 -2.86
CA ILE A 93 6.96 0.45 -3.72
C ILE A 93 5.58 0.87 -3.22
N GLY A 94 5.05 0.17 -2.24
CA GLY A 94 3.80 0.51 -1.58
C GLY A 94 3.71 -0.14 -0.21
N CYS A 95 2.94 0.46 0.68
CA CYS A 95 2.60 -0.12 1.98
C CYS A 95 1.23 0.33 2.44
N ALA A 96 0.65 -0.43 3.36
CA ALA A 96 -0.49 -0.04 4.19
C ALA A 96 -0.31 -0.67 5.57
N ALA A 97 -0.92 -0.10 6.61
CA ALA A 97 -1.01 -0.72 7.92
C ALA A 97 -2.46 -1.14 8.18
N VAL A 98 -2.66 -2.28 8.85
CA VAL A 98 -3.97 -2.78 9.23
C VAL A 98 -3.98 -3.12 10.72
N TYR A 99 -4.84 -2.42 11.48
CA TYR A 99 -4.95 -2.57 12.94
C TYR A 99 -6.32 -3.17 13.29
N PRO A 100 -6.38 -4.37 13.87
CA PRO A 100 -7.64 -5.00 14.23
C PRO A 100 -8.24 -4.40 15.50
N TYR A 101 -9.57 -4.33 15.53
CA TYR A 101 -10.43 -4.05 16.69
C TYR A 101 -11.47 -5.15 16.80
N PRO A 102 -11.06 -6.33 17.25
CA PRO A 102 -11.91 -7.54 17.21
C PRO A 102 -13.19 -7.40 18.02
N ASP A 103 -13.17 -6.72 19.17
CA ASP A 103 -14.33 -6.50 20.01
C ASP A 103 -15.46 -5.73 19.31
N GLN A 104 -15.12 -4.90 18.31
CA GLN A 104 -16.07 -4.16 17.49
C GLN A 104 -16.24 -4.75 16.09
N GLY A 105 -15.56 -5.86 15.79
CA GLY A 105 -15.57 -6.48 14.46
C GLY A 105 -14.99 -5.60 13.36
N MET A 106 -14.06 -4.71 13.67
CA MET A 106 -13.51 -3.70 12.77
C MET A 106 -12.00 -3.81 12.58
N ALA A 107 -11.48 -3.24 11.47
CA ALA A 107 -10.06 -2.93 11.33
C ALA A 107 -9.85 -1.52 10.78
N GLU A 108 -8.82 -0.83 11.29
CA GLU A 108 -8.33 0.43 10.69
C GLU A 108 -7.33 0.12 9.58
N VAL A 109 -7.55 0.67 8.39
CA VAL A 109 -6.51 0.73 7.35
C VAL A 109 -5.89 2.11 7.39
N ALA A 110 -4.60 2.15 7.69
CA ALA A 110 -3.83 3.38 7.84
C ALA A 110 -2.57 3.34 6.96
N CYS A 111 -1.88 4.47 6.87
CA CYS A 111 -0.58 4.56 6.21
C CYS A 111 -0.55 4.01 4.77
N LEU A 112 -1.68 4.09 4.04
CA LEU A 112 -1.76 3.66 2.65
C LEU A 112 -0.88 4.58 1.79
N ALA A 113 0.20 4.06 1.26
CA ALA A 113 1.17 4.80 0.48
C ALA A 113 1.65 3.99 -0.73
N VAL A 114 1.82 4.68 -1.86
CA VAL A 114 2.44 4.14 -3.08
C VAL A 114 3.48 5.14 -3.56
N ASP A 115 4.68 4.68 -3.89
CA ASP A 115 5.76 5.47 -4.47
C ASP A 115 5.24 6.25 -5.69
N SER A 116 5.53 7.53 -5.76
CA SER A 116 4.99 8.45 -6.77
C SER A 116 5.23 7.99 -8.21
N ARG A 117 6.33 7.29 -8.46
CA ARG A 117 6.69 6.72 -9.77
C ARG A 117 5.82 5.53 -10.18
N TYR A 118 5.16 4.90 -9.21
CA TYR A 118 4.35 3.69 -9.40
C TYR A 118 2.85 3.92 -9.18
N ARG A 119 2.41 5.18 -9.07
CA ARG A 119 0.98 5.54 -8.94
C ARG A 119 0.22 5.32 -10.25
N ARG A 120 -1.12 5.36 -10.16
CA ARG A 120 -2.07 5.29 -11.29
C ARG A 120 -2.09 3.97 -12.07
N GLN A 121 -1.69 2.87 -11.45
CA GLN A 121 -1.71 1.52 -12.03
C GLN A 121 -2.41 0.51 -11.08
N GLY A 122 -3.43 0.96 -10.36
CA GLY A 122 -4.24 0.08 -9.49
C GLY A 122 -3.54 -0.44 -8.22
N ARG A 123 -2.36 0.07 -7.87
CA ARG A 123 -1.60 -0.45 -6.71
C ARG A 123 -2.23 -0.10 -5.37
N GLY A 124 -2.81 1.10 -5.24
CA GLY A 124 -3.55 1.48 -4.04
C GLY A 124 -4.76 0.58 -3.81
N GLU A 125 -5.46 0.25 -4.88
CA GLU A 125 -6.59 -0.69 -4.89
C GLU A 125 -6.16 -2.10 -4.47
N ARG A 126 -5.03 -2.58 -4.98
CA ARG A 126 -4.50 -3.91 -4.62
C ARG A 126 -4.09 -3.98 -3.15
N LEU A 127 -3.45 -2.93 -2.62
CA LEU A 127 -3.13 -2.83 -1.19
C LEU A 127 -4.39 -2.82 -0.33
N MET A 128 -5.41 -2.05 -0.72
CA MET A 128 -6.69 -2.02 -0.02
C MET A 128 -7.37 -3.39 -0.04
N ALA A 129 -7.45 -4.04 -1.21
CA ALA A 129 -8.02 -5.37 -1.35
C ALA A 129 -7.29 -6.43 -0.50
N PHE A 130 -5.97 -6.30 -0.36
CA PHE A 130 -5.22 -7.15 0.56
C PHE A 130 -5.63 -6.93 2.02
N CYS A 131 -5.76 -5.66 2.45
CA CYS A 131 -6.22 -5.34 3.81
C CYS A 131 -7.66 -5.84 4.06
N GLU A 132 -8.54 -5.71 3.07
CA GLU A 132 -9.89 -6.27 3.14
C GLU A 132 -9.89 -7.79 3.31
N SER A 133 -9.11 -8.51 2.50
CA SER A 133 -8.97 -9.98 2.60
C SER A 133 -8.41 -10.38 3.95
N TRP A 134 -7.37 -9.69 4.42
CA TRP A 134 -6.77 -9.91 5.74
C TRP A 134 -7.79 -9.73 6.88
N ALA A 135 -8.66 -8.72 6.78
CA ALA A 135 -9.72 -8.48 7.77
C ALA A 135 -10.81 -9.55 7.72
N ARG A 136 -11.26 -9.97 6.51
CA ARG A 136 -12.24 -11.05 6.35
C ARG A 136 -11.75 -12.39 6.91
N GLU A 137 -10.49 -12.73 6.68
CA GLU A 137 -9.86 -13.95 7.23
C GLU A 137 -9.90 -13.98 8.76
N ARG A 138 -9.97 -12.80 9.41
CA ARG A 138 -10.07 -12.64 10.86
C ARG A 138 -11.51 -12.40 11.34
N GLN A 139 -12.48 -12.64 10.46
CA GLN A 139 -13.91 -12.50 10.76
C GLN A 139 -14.32 -11.07 11.17
N LEU A 140 -13.55 -10.08 10.73
CA LEU A 140 -13.92 -8.68 10.88
C LEU A 140 -14.90 -8.32 9.77
N SER A 141 -15.97 -7.60 10.13
CA SER A 141 -17.09 -7.29 9.23
C SER A 141 -16.98 -5.91 8.59
N GLN A 142 -16.07 -5.09 9.08
CA GLN A 142 -15.95 -3.70 8.64
C GLN A 142 -14.50 -3.21 8.67
N ILE A 143 -14.14 -2.39 7.70
CA ILE A 143 -12.90 -1.60 7.76
C ILE A 143 -13.22 -0.11 7.82
N PHE A 144 -12.31 0.66 8.41
CA PHE A 144 -12.39 2.10 8.40
C PHE A 144 -11.03 2.75 8.12
N VAL A 145 -11.07 3.97 7.65
CA VAL A 145 -9.89 4.80 7.36
C VAL A 145 -10.09 6.21 7.90
N LEU A 146 -9.01 6.85 8.29
CA LEU A 146 -8.97 8.26 8.64
C LEU A 146 -8.13 9.00 7.62
N SER A 147 -8.72 9.95 6.90
CA SER A 147 -8.05 10.70 5.85
C SER A 147 -8.28 12.20 5.95
N THR A 148 -7.25 12.97 5.69
CA THR A 148 -7.34 14.44 5.49
C THR A 148 -7.42 14.81 4.03
N GLN A 149 -7.20 13.86 3.14
CA GLN A 149 -7.16 14.01 1.70
C GLN A 149 -7.80 12.80 1.04
N THR A 150 -7.96 12.85 -0.29
CA THR A 150 -8.41 11.67 -1.06
C THR A 150 -9.84 11.18 -0.77
N THR A 151 -10.73 12.05 -0.24
CA THR A 151 -12.14 11.72 0.03
C THR A 151 -12.82 11.03 -1.14
N HIS A 152 -12.69 11.58 -2.36
CA HIS A 152 -13.30 11.00 -3.57
C HIS A 152 -12.81 9.58 -3.82
N TRP A 153 -11.53 9.29 -3.61
CA TRP A 153 -10.97 7.98 -3.84
C TRP A 153 -11.64 6.89 -2.98
N PHE A 154 -11.99 7.22 -1.73
CA PHE A 154 -12.69 6.29 -0.83
C PHE A 154 -14.16 6.15 -1.21
N LEU A 155 -14.85 7.26 -1.51
CA LEU A 155 -16.26 7.24 -1.91
C LEU A 155 -16.49 6.42 -3.20
N GLU A 156 -15.62 6.56 -4.21
CA GLU A 156 -15.64 5.76 -5.43
C GLU A 156 -15.49 4.24 -5.16
N ARG A 157 -14.93 3.87 -4.01
CA ARG A 157 -14.69 2.47 -3.59
C ARG A 157 -15.67 1.97 -2.53
N LYS A 158 -16.88 2.52 -2.55
CA LYS A 158 -17.99 2.13 -1.68
C LYS A 158 -17.76 2.39 -0.17
N PHE A 159 -16.77 3.20 0.18
CA PHE A 159 -16.71 3.71 1.53
C PHE A 159 -17.80 4.76 1.73
N ARG A 160 -18.48 4.70 2.87
CA ARG A 160 -19.34 5.78 3.33
C ARG A 160 -18.60 6.69 4.30
N GLN A 161 -18.89 7.98 4.27
CA GLN A 161 -18.44 8.86 5.34
C GLN A 161 -19.23 8.57 6.61
N GLY A 162 -18.55 8.58 7.74
CA GLY A 162 -19.14 8.38 9.06
C GLY A 162 -18.61 9.39 10.08
N SER A 163 -19.02 9.20 11.33
CA SER A 163 -18.65 10.08 12.43
C SER A 163 -17.60 9.45 13.33
N LEU A 164 -17.05 10.26 14.26
CA LEU A 164 -16.03 9.81 15.22
C LEU A 164 -16.62 8.81 16.23
N GLU A 165 -17.88 8.97 16.56
CA GLU A 165 -18.59 8.11 17.53
C GLU A 165 -18.74 6.68 17.02
N GLU A 166 -18.67 6.46 15.72
CA GLU A 166 -18.69 5.13 15.10
C GLU A 166 -17.37 4.38 15.20
N LEU A 167 -16.28 5.08 15.53
CA LEU A 167 -14.97 4.44 15.70
C LEU A 167 -14.93 3.56 16.96
N PRO A 168 -14.07 2.54 17.00
CA PRO A 168 -13.74 1.83 18.22
C PRO A 168 -13.31 2.78 19.34
N VAL A 169 -13.80 2.57 20.58
CA VAL A 169 -13.51 3.46 21.71
C VAL A 169 -12.02 3.73 21.91
N PRO A 170 -11.11 2.73 21.84
CA PRO A 170 -9.69 2.99 21.97
C PRO A 170 -9.17 3.92 20.84
N ARG A 171 -9.78 3.85 19.65
CA ARG A 171 -9.37 4.68 18.52
C ARG A 171 -9.90 6.11 18.62
N GLN A 172 -11.09 6.30 19.17
CA GLN A 172 -11.64 7.64 19.47
C GLN A 172 -10.71 8.42 20.41
N GLN A 173 -10.19 7.77 21.44
CA GLN A 173 -9.26 8.38 22.42
C GLN A 173 -7.93 8.84 21.78
N LEU A 174 -7.52 8.19 20.70
CA LEU A 174 -6.30 8.51 19.95
C LEU A 174 -6.54 9.46 18.76
N TYR A 175 -7.77 9.99 18.62
CA TYR A 175 -8.08 10.88 17.51
C TYR A 175 -7.37 12.24 17.65
N ASN A 176 -6.68 12.63 16.58
CA ASN A 176 -6.01 13.92 16.54
C ASN A 176 -6.93 15.00 15.93
N PHE A 177 -7.55 15.80 16.80
CA PHE A 177 -8.46 16.88 16.41
C PHE A 177 -7.79 17.98 15.59
N GLN A 178 -6.50 18.20 15.73
CA GLN A 178 -5.78 19.21 14.95
C GLN A 178 -5.69 18.82 13.47
N ARG A 179 -5.64 17.53 13.16
CA ARG A 179 -5.58 17.03 11.79
C ARG A 179 -6.92 17.10 11.07
N ARG A 180 -8.04 17.13 11.79
CA ARG A 180 -9.41 17.13 11.23
C ARG A 180 -9.62 16.02 10.18
N SER A 181 -9.10 14.83 10.43
CA SER A 181 -9.27 13.69 9.53
C SER A 181 -10.76 13.32 9.46
N GLN A 182 -11.25 13.10 8.25
CA GLN A 182 -12.58 12.52 8.03
C GLN A 182 -12.50 11.01 8.19
N VAL A 183 -13.59 10.41 8.63
CA VAL A 183 -13.71 8.96 8.85
C VAL A 183 -14.54 8.35 7.73
N PHE A 184 -14.07 7.25 7.18
CA PHE A 184 -14.78 6.50 6.15
C PHE A 184 -14.84 5.03 6.54
N PHE A 185 -15.98 4.40 6.29
CA PHE A 185 -16.26 3.02 6.63
C PHE A 185 -16.66 2.23 5.39
N GLN A 186 -16.27 0.96 5.36
CA GLN A 186 -16.71 -0.01 4.36
C GLN A 186 -17.07 -1.33 5.04
N ILE A 187 -18.24 -1.87 4.70
CA ILE A 187 -18.63 -3.24 5.09
C ILE A 187 -17.90 -4.22 4.17
N LEU A 188 -17.38 -5.30 4.75
CA LEU A 188 -16.57 -6.31 4.07
C LEU A 188 -17.41 -7.47 3.50
#